data_36a432052d0afe19de49c9928bf05eff
#
_entry.id   36a432052d0afe19de49c9928bf05eff
#
_cell.length_a   1.000
_cell.length_b   1.000
_cell.length_c   1.000
_cell.angle_alpha   90.00
_cell.angle_beta   90.00
_cell.angle_gamma   90.00
#
_symmetry.space_group_name_H-M   'P 1'
#
loop_
_entity.id
_entity.type
_entity.pdbx_description
1 polymer ?
#
loop_
_entity_poly.entity_id
_entity_poly.type
_entity_poly.pdbx_seq_one_letter_code
_entity_poly.pdbx_strand_id
1 'polypeptide(L)'
;VRRVVVTGLGMINAVGHDKESSFKAILDGQCGIERITLFDASRQSVQIAAEVKDFDPTTVMDAREVKKADRFIQLGIKAASEAMVDAGIDESVERERFGVSSASGIGGLANIERNAIICENRGPRRISPFFIPSALVNMLGGFISIEHRLKGPNLSSVTACAAGTHAVSEAAKTIILGGADRMLVVGAEAAICPVGIGGFAAMKALSTRNDEPAKASRPFDAGRDGFIMGEGAGALVLEEYEAAVARGARIYGELIGFGESGDANHITTPAPEGEGAYRAMKAALTMAGNPKVDYINAHGTSTKYNDWYETMAIKKAFGGKENCPPVSSTKGQTAHCLGAAGAIEAVITLMAMRDGIMPPTINYENPDPDCDLDYVPNTPREAKIEVAMSNSFGFGGTNGVLIFKKV
;
A
#
# COMPACT_ATOMS: atom_id res chain seq x y z
N VAL A 1 6.20 25.56 11.03
CA VAL A 1 5.47 24.30 10.83
C VAL A 1 6.46 23.16 11.05
N ARG A 2 6.07 22.14 11.86
CA ARG A 2 6.92 20.96 12.08
C ARG A 2 7.06 20.18 10.77
N ARG A 3 8.29 19.80 10.44
CA ARG A 3 8.62 19.01 9.25
C ARG A 3 8.54 17.52 9.59
N VAL A 4 8.13 16.69 8.64
CA VAL A 4 7.98 15.25 8.83
C VAL A 4 8.91 14.51 7.87
N VAL A 5 9.76 13.65 8.44
CA VAL A 5 10.72 12.85 7.68
C VAL A 5 10.51 11.37 7.91
N VAL A 6 10.94 10.55 6.96
CA VAL A 6 10.88 9.09 7.02
C VAL A 6 12.26 8.56 7.38
N THR A 7 12.35 7.83 8.48
CA THR A 7 13.62 7.32 9.01
C THR A 7 13.76 5.80 8.96
N GLY A 8 12.65 5.08 8.78
CA GLY A 8 12.66 3.63 8.67
C GLY A 8 11.60 3.11 7.73
N LEU A 9 11.90 2.01 7.07
CA LEU A 9 11.07 1.35 6.08
C LEU A 9 11.00 -0.15 6.33
N GLY A 10 9.85 -0.75 6.09
CA GLY A 10 9.66 -2.20 6.09
C GLY A 10 8.64 -2.62 5.05
N MET A 11 8.79 -3.81 4.50
CA MET A 11 7.88 -4.31 3.47
C MET A 11 7.92 -5.83 3.39
N ILE A 12 6.75 -6.44 3.19
CA ILE A 12 6.59 -7.84 2.83
C ILE A 12 5.47 -7.94 1.78
N ASN A 13 5.70 -8.71 0.73
CA ASN A 13 4.73 -8.96 -0.33
C ASN A 13 5.07 -10.26 -1.07
N ALA A 14 4.34 -10.56 -2.14
CA ALA A 14 4.50 -11.81 -2.88
C ALA A 14 5.88 -11.99 -3.56
N VAL A 15 6.67 -10.92 -3.73
CA VAL A 15 7.99 -11.00 -4.39
C VAL A 15 9.16 -10.83 -3.42
N GLY A 16 8.90 -10.62 -2.12
CA GLY A 16 9.96 -10.51 -1.11
C GLY A 16 9.44 -10.37 0.32
N HIS A 17 10.25 -10.79 1.29
CA HIS A 17 9.89 -10.79 2.71
C HIS A 17 10.51 -9.62 3.50
N ASP A 18 11.23 -8.75 2.83
CA ASP A 18 11.78 -7.51 3.37
C ASP A 18 11.87 -6.46 2.25
N LYS A 19 12.19 -5.22 2.61
CA LYS A 19 12.21 -4.12 1.65
C LYS A 19 13.29 -4.27 0.58
N GLU A 20 14.46 -4.80 0.92
CA GLU A 20 15.57 -4.91 -0.04
C GLU A 20 15.30 -6.04 -1.06
N SER A 21 14.91 -7.23 -0.60
CA SER A 21 14.58 -8.34 -1.47
C SER A 21 13.36 -8.03 -2.35
N SER A 22 12.34 -7.40 -1.78
CA SER A 22 11.15 -6.97 -2.52
C SER A 22 11.49 -5.95 -3.61
N PHE A 23 12.24 -4.90 -3.25
CA PHE A 23 12.58 -3.85 -4.20
C PHE A 23 13.47 -4.36 -5.33
N LYS A 24 14.44 -5.22 -5.01
CA LYS A 24 15.26 -5.89 -6.02
C LYS A 24 14.41 -6.72 -6.98
N ALA A 25 13.51 -7.55 -6.47
CA ALA A 25 12.61 -8.35 -7.29
C ALA A 25 11.70 -7.50 -8.18
N ILE A 26 11.20 -6.37 -7.65
CA ILE A 26 10.39 -5.41 -8.41
C ILE A 26 11.19 -4.81 -9.56
N LEU A 27 12.44 -4.39 -9.33
CA LEU A 27 13.32 -3.87 -10.37
C LEU A 27 13.66 -4.93 -11.43
N ASP A 28 13.88 -6.18 -11.01
CA ASP A 28 14.13 -7.31 -11.90
C ASP A 28 12.88 -7.74 -12.71
N GLY A 29 11.73 -7.08 -12.49
CA GLY A 29 10.47 -7.38 -13.17
C GLY A 29 9.84 -8.72 -12.75
N GLN A 30 10.19 -9.24 -11.57
CA GLN A 30 9.60 -10.48 -11.06
C GLN A 30 8.12 -10.26 -10.72
N CYS A 31 7.28 -11.20 -11.15
CA CYS A 31 5.84 -11.19 -10.88
C CYS A 31 5.50 -12.18 -9.77
N GLY A 32 4.78 -11.71 -8.74
CA GLY A 32 4.34 -12.55 -7.64
C GLY A 32 2.97 -13.21 -7.84
N ILE A 33 2.37 -13.04 -9.03
CA ILE A 33 1.03 -13.57 -9.32
C ILE A 33 1.15 -15.00 -9.82
N GLU A 34 0.47 -15.91 -9.13
CA GLU A 34 0.45 -17.33 -9.42
C GLU A 34 -0.96 -17.92 -9.16
N ARG A 35 -1.11 -19.23 -9.39
CA ARG A 35 -2.32 -19.95 -8.96
C ARG A 35 -2.48 -19.87 -7.45
N ILE A 36 -3.72 -19.64 -7.00
CA ILE A 36 -4.06 -19.60 -5.58
C ILE A 36 -3.79 -20.96 -4.94
N THR A 37 -3.08 -20.94 -3.81
CA THR A 37 -2.77 -22.12 -3.00
C THR A 37 -3.34 -22.07 -1.57
N LEU A 38 -3.76 -20.90 -1.09
CA LEU A 38 -4.31 -20.71 0.25
C LEU A 38 -5.67 -21.41 0.45
N PHE A 39 -6.39 -21.68 -0.64
CA PHE A 39 -7.64 -22.46 -0.64
C PHE A 39 -7.87 -23.10 -2.00
N ASP A 40 -8.80 -24.06 -2.10
CA ASP A 40 -9.21 -24.64 -3.37
C ASP A 40 -10.03 -23.64 -4.19
N ALA A 41 -9.40 -23.03 -5.19
CA ALA A 41 -9.99 -22.04 -6.07
C ALA A 41 -10.67 -22.66 -7.33
N SER A 42 -10.80 -23.99 -7.42
CA SER A 42 -11.35 -24.68 -8.62
C SER A 42 -12.76 -24.25 -8.99
N ARG A 43 -13.54 -23.80 -8.01
CA ARG A 43 -14.91 -23.30 -8.21
C ARG A 43 -14.97 -21.78 -8.49
N GLN A 44 -13.85 -21.09 -8.41
CA GLN A 44 -13.79 -19.63 -8.63
C GLN A 44 -13.59 -19.33 -10.11
N SER A 45 -14.18 -18.24 -10.60
CA SER A 45 -13.91 -17.72 -11.93
C SER A 45 -12.52 -17.08 -12.03
N VAL A 46 -11.98 -16.61 -10.90
CA VAL A 46 -10.62 -16.09 -10.77
C VAL A 46 -9.84 -17.03 -9.84
N GLN A 47 -8.74 -17.59 -10.34
CA GLN A 47 -7.97 -18.64 -9.68
C GLN A 47 -6.51 -18.24 -9.45
N ILE A 48 -6.21 -16.94 -9.57
CA ILE A 48 -4.87 -16.36 -9.46
C ILE A 48 -4.87 -15.21 -8.45
N ALA A 49 -3.76 -15.08 -7.74
CA ALA A 49 -3.51 -14.03 -6.76
C ALA A 49 -2.00 -13.91 -6.49
N ALA A 50 -1.59 -12.85 -5.80
CA ALA A 50 -0.21 -12.71 -5.34
C ALA A 50 -0.15 -13.00 -3.83
N GLU A 51 0.19 -14.23 -3.50
CA GLU A 51 0.31 -14.73 -2.13
C GLU A 51 1.72 -14.53 -1.57
N VAL A 52 1.84 -14.17 -0.30
CA VAL A 52 3.12 -14.21 0.42
C VAL A 52 3.40 -15.66 0.81
N LYS A 53 4.30 -16.31 0.09
CA LYS A 53 4.64 -17.73 0.32
C LYS A 53 5.78 -17.86 1.33
N ASP A 54 5.83 -19.02 2.00
CA ASP A 54 6.92 -19.41 2.91
C ASP A 54 7.16 -18.43 4.07
N PHE A 55 6.15 -17.65 4.45
CA PHE A 55 6.22 -16.76 5.59
C PHE A 55 5.85 -17.51 6.87
N ASP A 56 6.80 -17.59 7.78
CA ASP A 56 6.60 -18.10 9.15
C ASP A 56 6.42 -16.94 10.13
N PRO A 57 5.21 -16.72 10.66
CA PRO A 57 4.95 -15.64 11.59
C PRO A 57 5.69 -15.80 12.94
N THR A 58 6.15 -17.01 13.29
CA THR A 58 6.93 -17.22 14.52
C THR A 58 8.31 -16.56 14.49
N THR A 59 8.75 -16.12 13.32
CA THR A 59 9.99 -15.34 13.18
C THR A 59 9.87 -13.92 13.74
N VAL A 60 8.64 -13.42 13.93
CA VAL A 60 8.36 -12.06 14.42
C VAL A 60 7.34 -12.00 15.55
N MET A 61 6.73 -13.12 15.93
CA MET A 61 5.72 -13.21 16.99
C MET A 61 5.97 -14.46 17.86
N ASP A 62 5.61 -14.39 19.15
CA ASP A 62 5.52 -15.60 19.97
C ASP A 62 4.48 -16.56 19.37
N ALA A 63 4.80 -17.85 19.29
CA ALA A 63 3.94 -18.88 18.72
C ALA A 63 2.53 -18.93 19.35
N ARG A 64 2.41 -18.53 20.63
CA ARG A 64 1.12 -18.44 21.33
C ARG A 64 0.28 -17.25 20.84
N GLU A 65 0.93 -16.15 20.43
CA GLU A 65 0.28 -14.95 19.94
C GLU A 65 -0.15 -15.08 18.47
N VAL A 66 0.55 -15.88 17.67
CA VAL A 66 0.20 -16.14 16.26
C VAL A 66 -1.26 -16.57 16.10
N LYS A 67 -1.76 -17.42 17.01
CA LYS A 67 -3.16 -17.91 16.95
C LYS A 67 -4.20 -16.84 17.27
N LYS A 68 -3.79 -15.72 17.85
CA LYS A 68 -4.66 -14.61 18.26
C LYS A 68 -4.71 -13.49 17.22
N ALA A 69 -3.89 -13.56 16.18
CA ALA A 69 -3.77 -12.54 15.14
C ALA A 69 -4.12 -13.12 13.77
N ASP A 70 -5.01 -12.47 13.04
CA ASP A 70 -5.25 -12.79 11.63
C ASP A 70 -3.98 -12.56 10.79
N ARG A 71 -3.93 -13.18 9.62
CA ARG A 71 -2.77 -13.11 8.72
C ARG A 71 -2.38 -11.67 8.36
N PHE A 72 -3.34 -10.74 8.15
CA PHE A 72 -2.99 -9.35 7.85
C PHE A 72 -2.22 -8.68 9.00
N ILE A 73 -2.57 -9.01 10.26
CA ILE A 73 -1.84 -8.53 11.44
C ILE A 73 -0.42 -9.11 11.47
N GLN A 74 -0.27 -10.40 11.19
CA GLN A 74 1.05 -11.07 11.15
C GLN A 74 1.98 -10.43 10.11
N LEU A 75 1.47 -10.18 8.90
CA LEU A 75 2.23 -9.49 7.84
C LEU A 75 2.57 -8.04 8.26
N GLY A 76 1.63 -7.34 8.86
CA GLY A 76 1.84 -5.99 9.37
C GLY A 76 2.91 -5.92 10.45
N ILE A 77 2.92 -6.85 11.40
CA ILE A 77 3.96 -6.95 12.44
C ILE A 77 5.35 -7.18 11.81
N LYS A 78 5.44 -8.03 10.78
CA LYS A 78 6.70 -8.26 10.06
C LYS A 78 7.24 -6.97 9.46
N ALA A 79 6.42 -6.23 8.73
CA ALA A 79 6.83 -4.95 8.13
C ALA A 79 7.15 -3.90 9.19
N ALA A 80 6.34 -3.80 10.25
CA ALA A 80 6.56 -2.88 11.36
C ALA A 80 7.89 -3.11 12.08
N SER A 81 8.20 -4.38 12.40
CA SER A 81 9.44 -4.74 13.06
C SER A 81 10.67 -4.41 12.21
N GLU A 82 10.59 -4.64 10.90
CA GLU A 82 11.65 -4.22 9.98
C GLU A 82 11.83 -2.70 9.98
N ALA A 83 10.75 -1.94 9.89
CA ALA A 83 10.80 -0.47 9.88
C ALA A 83 11.40 0.10 11.18
N MET A 84 11.06 -0.46 12.32
CA MET A 84 11.60 -0.06 13.62
C MET A 84 13.11 -0.31 13.72
N VAL A 85 13.57 -1.48 13.29
CA VAL A 85 15.00 -1.82 13.21
C VAL A 85 15.72 -0.92 12.23
N ASP A 86 15.15 -0.71 11.05
CA ASP A 86 15.72 0.13 9.99
C ASP A 86 15.86 1.60 10.42
N ALA A 87 14.90 2.10 11.21
CA ALA A 87 14.96 3.44 11.80
C ALA A 87 15.97 3.56 12.94
N GLY A 88 16.53 2.46 13.43
CA GLY A 88 17.42 2.45 14.61
C GLY A 88 16.69 2.85 15.89
N ILE A 89 15.43 2.43 16.05
CA ILE A 89 14.64 2.71 17.25
C ILE A 89 15.03 1.71 18.34
N ASP A 90 15.71 2.19 19.36
CA ASP A 90 16.12 1.42 20.55
C ASP A 90 15.37 1.86 21.81
N GLU A 91 15.76 1.33 22.97
CA GLU A 91 15.12 1.61 24.27
C GLU A 91 15.28 3.08 24.72
N SER A 92 16.22 3.84 24.16
CA SER A 92 16.44 5.25 24.51
C SER A 92 15.40 6.19 23.91
N VAL A 93 14.72 5.74 22.86
CA VAL A 93 13.68 6.53 22.18
C VAL A 93 12.40 6.52 23.02
N GLU A 94 11.93 7.71 23.39
CA GLU A 94 10.68 7.88 24.15
C GLU A 94 9.47 7.28 23.45
N ARG A 95 8.64 6.55 24.18
CA ARG A 95 7.47 5.84 23.68
C ARG A 95 6.13 6.59 23.89
N GLU A 96 6.08 7.54 24.81
CA GLU A 96 4.82 8.24 25.16
C GLU A 96 4.34 9.15 24.05
N ARG A 97 5.27 9.71 23.27
CA ARG A 97 4.98 10.54 22.10
C ARG A 97 5.26 9.82 20.78
N PHE A 98 5.28 8.50 20.82
CA PHE A 98 5.41 7.64 19.64
C PHE A 98 4.10 6.86 19.45
N GLY A 99 3.37 7.16 18.38
CA GLY A 99 2.08 6.55 18.08
C GLY A 99 2.12 5.57 16.92
N VAL A 100 0.95 5.04 16.57
CA VAL A 100 0.72 4.13 15.44
C VAL A 100 -0.39 4.67 14.57
N SER A 101 -0.18 4.66 13.26
CA SER A 101 -1.22 4.87 12.25
C SER A 101 -1.30 3.63 11.37
N SER A 102 -2.32 2.81 11.58
CA SER A 102 -2.51 1.56 10.85
C SER A 102 -3.53 1.69 9.73
N ALA A 103 -3.49 0.79 8.76
CA ALA A 103 -4.43 0.73 7.66
C ALA A 103 -4.68 -0.70 7.20
N SER A 104 -5.92 -0.99 6.87
CA SER A 104 -6.34 -2.16 6.12
C SER A 104 -7.66 -1.83 5.41
N GLY A 105 -7.92 -2.44 4.26
CA GLY A 105 -9.18 -2.25 3.56
C GLY A 105 -10.32 -3.07 4.16
N ILE A 106 -10.06 -4.33 4.48
CA ILE A 106 -11.07 -5.29 4.91
C ILE A 106 -10.72 -5.96 6.25
N GLY A 107 -9.45 -5.93 6.65
CA GLY A 107 -9.00 -6.60 7.88
C GLY A 107 -9.08 -8.12 7.81
N GLY A 108 -9.58 -8.75 8.86
CA GLY A 108 -9.60 -10.19 9.04
C GLY A 108 -10.70 -10.93 8.27
N LEU A 109 -10.92 -10.65 6.98
CA LEU A 109 -12.00 -11.24 6.19
C LEU A 109 -11.98 -12.77 6.18
N ALA A 110 -10.80 -13.38 6.00
CA ALA A 110 -10.66 -14.84 5.99
C ALA A 110 -11.07 -15.46 7.35
N ASN A 111 -10.77 -14.77 8.43
CA ASN A 111 -11.14 -15.19 9.78
C ASN A 111 -12.65 -15.01 10.05
N ILE A 112 -13.24 -13.93 9.54
CA ILE A 112 -14.69 -13.69 9.59
C ILE A 112 -15.41 -14.81 8.84
N GLU A 113 -15.01 -15.12 7.61
CA GLU A 113 -15.57 -16.22 6.82
C GLU A 113 -15.51 -17.56 7.58
N ARG A 114 -14.34 -17.91 8.08
CA ARG A 114 -14.12 -19.17 8.82
C ARG A 114 -15.02 -19.28 10.05
N ASN A 115 -15.11 -18.22 10.85
CA ASN A 115 -15.93 -18.24 12.07
C ASN A 115 -17.43 -18.19 11.77
N ALA A 116 -17.85 -17.55 10.66
CA ALA A 116 -19.24 -17.60 10.21
C ALA A 116 -19.65 -19.04 9.84
N ILE A 117 -18.81 -19.75 9.10
CA ILE A 117 -19.02 -21.16 8.74
C ILE A 117 -19.05 -22.06 9.99
N ILE A 118 -18.15 -21.83 10.95
CA ILE A 118 -18.14 -22.57 12.23
C ILE A 118 -19.43 -22.30 13.01
N CYS A 119 -19.86 -21.05 13.08
CA CYS A 119 -21.10 -20.68 13.76
C CYS A 119 -22.30 -21.37 13.16
N GLU A 120 -22.43 -21.38 11.84
CA GLU A 120 -23.55 -22.04 11.12
C GLU A 120 -23.55 -23.57 11.33
N ASN A 121 -22.38 -24.20 11.14
CA ASN A 121 -22.31 -25.66 11.10
C ASN A 121 -22.17 -26.32 12.49
N ARG A 122 -21.62 -25.60 13.48
CA ARG A 122 -21.23 -26.18 14.78
C ARG A 122 -21.77 -25.39 15.98
N GLY A 123 -22.45 -24.27 15.73
CA GLY A 123 -23.05 -23.41 16.74
C GLY A 123 -22.08 -22.36 17.32
N PRO A 124 -22.63 -21.27 17.94
CA PRO A 124 -21.87 -20.12 18.40
C PRO A 124 -20.84 -20.44 19.49
N ARG A 125 -21.04 -21.52 20.25
CA ARG A 125 -20.09 -21.96 21.31
C ARG A 125 -18.76 -22.47 20.76
N ARG A 126 -18.64 -22.67 19.44
CA ARG A 126 -17.42 -23.13 18.76
C ARG A 126 -16.61 -22.01 18.12
N ILE A 127 -17.13 -20.78 18.15
CA ILE A 127 -16.39 -19.61 17.70
C ILE A 127 -15.16 -19.41 18.59
N SER A 128 -14.03 -19.05 17.97
CA SER A 128 -12.80 -18.76 18.70
C SER A 128 -12.99 -17.57 19.66
N PRO A 129 -12.54 -17.63 20.91
CA PRO A 129 -12.54 -16.47 21.81
C PRO A 129 -11.65 -15.33 21.31
N PHE A 130 -10.74 -15.60 20.37
CA PHE A 130 -9.86 -14.60 19.74
C PHE A 130 -10.41 -14.06 18.43
N PHE A 131 -11.59 -14.52 18.01
CA PHE A 131 -12.16 -14.14 16.71
C PHE A 131 -12.27 -12.62 16.55
N ILE A 132 -12.97 -11.94 17.43
CA ILE A 132 -13.16 -10.48 17.32
C ILE A 132 -11.83 -9.72 17.38
N PRO A 133 -10.95 -9.92 18.40
CA PRO A 133 -9.66 -9.22 18.42
C PRO A 133 -8.77 -9.47 17.20
N SER A 134 -8.86 -10.64 16.59
CA SER A 134 -8.04 -10.98 15.43
C SER A 134 -8.61 -10.45 14.10
N ALA A 135 -9.91 -10.12 14.05
CA ALA A 135 -10.58 -9.71 12.82
C ALA A 135 -10.68 -8.18 12.64
N LEU A 136 -10.72 -7.43 13.74
CA LEU A 136 -10.89 -5.98 13.70
C LEU A 136 -9.70 -5.28 13.04
N VAL A 137 -9.98 -4.32 12.15
CA VAL A 137 -8.96 -3.57 11.41
C VAL A 137 -8.00 -2.82 12.34
N ASN A 138 -8.52 -2.16 13.38
CA ASN A 138 -7.68 -1.40 14.32
C ASN A 138 -6.77 -2.28 15.19
N MET A 139 -7.01 -3.58 15.24
CA MET A 139 -6.15 -4.49 16.01
C MET A 139 -4.77 -4.67 15.39
N LEU A 140 -4.58 -4.37 14.11
CA LEU A 140 -3.25 -4.23 13.53
C LEU A 140 -2.41 -3.22 14.35
N GLY A 141 -2.92 -2.00 14.53
CA GLY A 141 -2.28 -0.99 15.38
C GLY A 141 -2.22 -1.40 16.84
N GLY A 142 -3.23 -2.10 17.35
CA GLY A 142 -3.27 -2.62 18.71
C GLY A 142 -2.12 -3.58 19.01
N PHE A 143 -1.93 -4.62 18.20
CA PHE A 143 -0.83 -5.57 18.36
C PHE A 143 0.54 -4.89 18.24
N ILE A 144 0.71 -4.01 17.24
CA ILE A 144 1.96 -3.30 17.00
C ILE A 144 2.32 -2.38 18.18
N SER A 145 1.34 -1.64 18.71
CA SER A 145 1.56 -0.75 19.85
C SER A 145 1.99 -1.51 21.11
N ILE A 146 1.44 -2.70 21.34
CA ILE A 146 1.82 -3.58 22.45
C ILE A 146 3.25 -4.10 22.25
N GLU A 147 3.55 -4.63 21.07
CA GLU A 147 4.86 -5.22 20.74
C GLU A 147 5.99 -4.21 20.91
N HIS A 148 5.81 -3.00 20.42
CA HIS A 148 6.83 -1.94 20.45
C HIS A 148 6.64 -0.93 21.57
N ARG A 149 5.66 -1.13 22.47
CA ARG A 149 5.33 -0.25 23.60
C ARG A 149 5.04 1.18 23.20
N LEU A 150 4.39 1.40 22.05
CA LEU A 150 4.07 2.71 21.52
C LEU A 150 2.84 3.27 22.23
N LYS A 151 2.98 4.37 22.95
CA LYS A 151 1.97 4.95 23.85
C LYS A 151 1.33 6.21 23.32
N GLY A 152 1.80 6.72 22.18
CA GLY A 152 1.18 7.86 21.50
C GLY A 152 -0.17 7.50 20.86
N PRO A 153 -0.76 8.39 20.06
CA PRO A 153 -2.03 8.13 19.37
C PRO A 153 -1.99 6.83 18.57
N ASN A 154 -3.06 6.04 18.63
CA ASN A 154 -3.21 4.79 17.90
C ASN A 154 -4.50 4.87 17.07
N LEU A 155 -4.36 5.14 15.78
CA LEU A 155 -5.46 5.40 14.85
C LEU A 155 -5.41 4.42 13.67
N SER A 156 -6.55 4.21 13.03
CA SER A 156 -6.67 3.26 11.93
C SER A 156 -7.48 3.84 10.78
N SER A 157 -6.92 3.84 9.58
CA SER A 157 -7.59 4.25 8.34
C SER A 157 -8.19 3.04 7.62
N VAL A 158 -9.45 3.15 7.19
CA VAL A 158 -10.21 2.09 6.53
C VAL A 158 -10.87 2.67 5.27
N THR A 159 -10.06 3.23 4.37
CA THR A 159 -10.52 3.91 3.15
C THR A 159 -10.21 3.10 1.89
N ALA A 160 -10.56 1.81 1.94
CA ALA A 160 -10.34 0.85 0.86
C ALA A 160 -8.89 0.89 0.35
N CYS A 161 -8.69 0.98 -0.97
CA CYS A 161 -7.36 0.97 -1.58
C CYS A 161 -6.50 2.19 -1.27
N ALA A 162 -7.07 3.28 -0.76
CA ALA A 162 -6.35 4.48 -0.32
C ALA A 162 -5.95 4.46 1.16
N ALA A 163 -6.34 3.42 1.91
CA ALA A 163 -6.15 3.38 3.37
C ALA A 163 -4.68 3.53 3.80
N GLY A 164 -3.75 2.86 3.13
CA GLY A 164 -2.32 2.97 3.43
C GLY A 164 -1.77 4.37 3.21
N THR A 165 -2.17 5.03 2.16
CA THR A 165 -1.79 6.43 1.87
C THR A 165 -2.39 7.38 2.91
N HIS A 166 -3.66 7.22 3.25
CA HIS A 166 -4.31 8.00 4.30
C HIS A 166 -3.66 7.78 5.67
N ALA A 167 -3.22 6.56 5.98
CA ALA A 167 -2.50 6.32 7.24
C ALA A 167 -1.18 7.12 7.32
N VAL A 168 -0.47 7.29 6.19
CA VAL A 168 0.73 8.15 6.13
C VAL A 168 0.37 9.61 6.35
N SER A 169 -0.66 10.12 5.68
CA SER A 169 -1.07 11.53 5.83
C SER A 169 -1.63 11.82 7.23
N GLU A 170 -2.39 10.90 7.83
CA GLU A 170 -2.89 11.06 9.22
C GLU A 170 -1.75 11.05 10.25
N ALA A 171 -0.75 10.19 10.07
CA ALA A 171 0.46 10.19 10.89
C ALA A 171 1.20 11.53 10.78
N ALA A 172 1.36 12.04 9.55
CA ALA A 172 2.00 13.33 9.32
C ALA A 172 1.21 14.49 9.96
N LYS A 173 -0.12 14.53 9.79
CA LYS A 173 -0.99 15.51 10.47
C LYS A 173 -0.81 15.47 11.99
N THR A 174 -0.77 14.28 12.58
CA THR A 174 -0.56 14.09 14.02
C THR A 174 0.76 14.70 14.48
N ILE A 175 1.86 14.48 13.72
CA ILE A 175 3.18 15.06 14.02
C ILE A 175 3.17 16.58 13.82
N ILE A 176 2.65 17.07 12.69
CA ILE A 176 2.58 18.50 12.34
C ILE A 176 1.83 19.30 13.41
N LEU A 177 0.74 18.74 13.91
CA LEU A 177 -0.10 19.36 14.94
C LEU A 177 0.46 19.19 16.38
N GLY A 178 1.59 18.50 16.54
CA GLY A 178 2.23 18.31 17.84
C GLY A 178 1.60 17.22 18.70
N GLY A 179 0.73 16.38 18.16
CA GLY A 179 0.10 15.26 18.88
C GLY A 179 1.07 14.09 19.14
N ALA A 180 2.12 13.97 18.35
CA ALA A 180 3.21 13.01 18.53
C ALA A 180 4.51 13.59 17.97
N ASP A 181 5.64 13.01 18.33
CA ASP A 181 6.94 13.31 17.73
C ASP A 181 7.36 12.22 16.73
N ARG A 182 6.78 11.03 16.87
CA ARG A 182 7.00 9.88 16.00
C ARG A 182 5.70 9.12 15.75
N MET A 183 5.54 8.59 14.56
CA MET A 183 4.42 7.70 14.21
C MET A 183 4.95 6.52 13.40
N LEU A 184 4.60 5.31 13.81
CA LEU A 184 4.79 4.10 13.00
C LEU A 184 3.55 3.92 12.13
N VAL A 185 3.70 4.05 10.83
CA VAL A 185 2.65 3.76 9.85
C VAL A 185 2.76 2.32 9.40
N VAL A 186 1.65 1.59 9.39
CA VAL A 186 1.60 0.22 8.86
C VAL A 186 0.31 0.01 8.09
N GLY A 187 0.43 -0.29 6.80
CA GLY A 187 -0.68 -0.79 5.99
C GLY A 187 -0.52 -2.28 5.74
N ALA A 188 -1.54 -3.08 6.01
CA ALA A 188 -1.51 -4.52 5.81
C ALA A 188 -2.84 -5.05 5.29
N GLU A 189 -2.79 -6.07 4.44
CA GLU A 189 -3.97 -6.75 3.89
C GLU A 189 -3.67 -8.22 3.62
N ALA A 190 -4.62 -9.09 3.91
CA ALA A 190 -4.55 -10.52 3.59
C ALA A 190 -5.97 -11.08 3.36
N ALA A 191 -6.60 -10.64 2.27
CA ALA A 191 -8.00 -10.96 1.95
C ALA A 191 -8.14 -12.05 0.87
N ILE A 192 -7.09 -12.83 0.59
CA ILE A 192 -7.12 -13.95 -0.37
C ILE A 192 -7.80 -15.15 0.30
N CYS A 193 -9.12 -15.19 0.19
CA CYS A 193 -9.98 -16.25 0.67
C CYS A 193 -11.19 -16.40 -0.26
N PRO A 194 -11.97 -17.47 -0.16
CA PRO A 194 -13.12 -17.70 -1.05
C PRO A 194 -14.07 -16.52 -1.17
N VAL A 195 -14.49 -15.92 -0.06
CA VAL A 195 -15.36 -14.74 -0.06
C VAL A 195 -14.67 -13.50 -0.62
N GLY A 196 -13.39 -13.30 -0.33
CA GLY A 196 -12.62 -12.17 -0.85
C GLY A 196 -12.48 -12.20 -2.37
N ILE A 197 -11.99 -13.30 -2.90
CA ILE A 197 -11.85 -13.50 -4.36
C ILE A 197 -13.23 -13.52 -5.02
N GLY A 198 -14.17 -14.28 -4.47
CA GLY A 198 -15.54 -14.39 -5.03
C GLY A 198 -16.29 -13.06 -5.05
N GLY A 199 -16.13 -12.24 -4.01
CA GLY A 199 -16.76 -10.93 -3.92
C GLY A 199 -16.29 -9.95 -4.99
N PHE A 200 -14.97 -9.82 -5.18
CA PHE A 200 -14.41 -8.96 -6.25
C PHE A 200 -14.66 -9.54 -7.65
N ALA A 201 -14.65 -10.87 -7.80
CA ALA A 201 -15.00 -11.53 -9.07
C ALA A 201 -16.46 -11.28 -9.46
N ALA A 202 -17.39 -11.32 -8.48
CA ALA A 202 -18.82 -11.03 -8.70
C ALA A 202 -19.03 -9.59 -9.24
N MET A 203 -18.19 -8.65 -8.84
CA MET A 203 -18.19 -7.27 -9.38
C MET A 203 -17.53 -7.16 -10.76
N LYS A 204 -16.96 -8.24 -11.29
CA LYS A 204 -16.13 -8.22 -12.52
C LYS A 204 -14.93 -7.26 -12.43
N ALA A 205 -14.39 -7.06 -11.23
CA ALA A 205 -13.26 -6.17 -10.98
C ALA A 205 -11.91 -6.86 -11.19
N LEU A 206 -11.86 -8.20 -11.11
CA LEU A 206 -10.64 -8.99 -11.24
C LEU A 206 -10.42 -9.46 -12.68
N SER A 207 -9.14 -9.54 -13.07
CA SER A 207 -8.74 -10.22 -14.31
C SER A 207 -9.07 -11.71 -14.22
N THR A 208 -9.57 -12.26 -15.33
CA THR A 208 -9.85 -13.71 -15.48
C THR A 208 -8.77 -14.43 -16.28
N ARG A 209 -7.60 -13.84 -16.44
CA ARG A 209 -6.47 -14.40 -17.20
C ARG A 209 -5.76 -15.51 -16.41
N ASN A 210 -6.51 -16.53 -16.02
CA ASN A 210 -6.03 -17.63 -15.19
C ASN A 210 -4.94 -18.48 -15.84
N ASP A 211 -4.89 -18.53 -17.18
CA ASP A 211 -3.93 -19.38 -17.91
C ASP A 211 -2.54 -18.74 -18.04
N GLU A 212 -2.46 -17.42 -17.84
CA GLU A 212 -1.21 -16.66 -17.88
C GLU A 212 -1.07 -15.75 -16.64
N PRO A 213 -0.93 -16.30 -15.42
CA PRO A 213 -0.94 -15.51 -14.20
C PRO A 213 0.05 -14.33 -14.20
N ALA A 214 1.28 -14.58 -14.65
CA ALA A 214 2.33 -13.56 -14.69
C ALA A 214 2.05 -12.39 -15.65
N LYS A 215 1.09 -12.55 -16.58
CA LYS A 215 0.68 -11.52 -17.54
C LYS A 215 -0.67 -10.88 -17.21
N ALA A 216 -1.31 -11.30 -16.13
CA ALA A 216 -2.67 -10.87 -15.82
C ALA A 216 -2.74 -9.41 -15.36
N SER A 217 -1.83 -8.98 -14.48
CA SER A 217 -1.72 -7.58 -14.10
C SER A 217 -0.81 -6.85 -15.11
N ARG A 218 -1.41 -5.93 -15.85
CA ARG A 218 -0.78 -5.20 -16.94
C ARG A 218 -1.21 -3.73 -16.98
N PRO A 219 -0.75 -2.94 -15.98
CA PRO A 219 -1.17 -1.55 -15.84
C PRO A 219 -0.90 -0.75 -17.12
N PHE A 220 -1.86 0.09 -17.51
CA PHE A 220 -1.84 0.98 -18.67
C PHE A 220 -1.76 0.29 -20.05
N ASP A 221 -1.65 -1.02 -20.10
CA ASP A 221 -1.66 -1.79 -21.35
C ASP A 221 -3.09 -1.88 -21.94
N ALA A 222 -3.23 -1.84 -23.25
CA ALA A 222 -4.53 -1.93 -23.92
C ALA A 222 -5.25 -3.25 -23.67
N GLY A 223 -4.52 -4.32 -23.36
CA GLY A 223 -5.07 -5.66 -23.05
C GLY A 223 -5.43 -5.89 -21.57
N ARG A 224 -5.38 -4.85 -20.73
CA ARG A 224 -5.76 -4.98 -19.31
C ARG A 224 -7.27 -5.28 -19.18
N ASP A 225 -7.62 -6.14 -18.22
CA ASP A 225 -8.98 -6.64 -18.03
C ASP A 225 -9.45 -6.70 -16.57
N GLY A 226 -8.69 -6.11 -15.65
CA GLY A 226 -8.99 -6.09 -14.23
C GLY A 226 -7.75 -6.17 -13.36
N PHE A 227 -7.89 -5.91 -12.06
CA PHE A 227 -6.79 -6.06 -11.13
C PHE A 227 -6.62 -7.51 -10.67
N ILE A 228 -5.49 -7.82 -10.06
CA ILE A 228 -5.25 -9.08 -9.35
C ILE A 228 -5.09 -8.76 -7.88
N MET A 229 -5.73 -9.54 -7.01
CA MET A 229 -5.59 -9.37 -5.56
C MET A 229 -4.23 -9.87 -5.09
N GLY A 230 -3.55 -9.05 -4.29
CA GLY A 230 -2.36 -9.44 -3.56
C GLY A 230 -2.55 -9.31 -2.05
N GLU A 231 -1.63 -9.89 -1.30
CA GLU A 231 -1.48 -9.68 0.13
C GLU A 231 -0.08 -9.16 0.46
N GLY A 232 0.05 -8.47 1.59
CA GLY A 232 1.32 -7.91 2.01
C GLY A 232 1.15 -6.81 3.05
N ALA A 233 2.26 -6.17 3.38
CA ALA A 233 2.33 -5.03 4.27
C ALA A 233 3.48 -4.09 3.91
N GLY A 234 3.26 -2.80 4.16
CA GLY A 234 4.29 -1.77 4.13
C GLY A 234 4.29 -0.99 5.44
N ALA A 235 5.47 -0.59 5.90
CA ALA A 235 5.62 0.18 7.12
C ALA A 235 6.63 1.31 6.96
N LEU A 236 6.34 2.46 7.60
CA LEU A 236 7.21 3.63 7.61
C LEU A 236 7.29 4.19 9.03
N VAL A 237 8.48 4.53 9.49
CA VAL A 237 8.66 5.35 10.69
C VAL A 237 8.73 6.81 10.25
N LEU A 238 7.76 7.60 10.68
CA LEU A 238 7.72 9.05 10.49
C LEU A 238 8.18 9.73 11.77
N GLU A 239 9.06 10.71 11.64
CA GLU A 239 9.55 11.51 12.76
C GLU A 239 9.46 13.01 12.46
N GLU A 240 9.28 13.77 13.50
CA GLU A 240 9.54 15.21 13.45
C GLU A 240 11.02 15.43 13.12
N TYR A 241 11.30 16.35 12.21
CA TYR A 241 12.66 16.54 11.63
C TYR A 241 13.74 16.80 12.67
N GLU A 242 13.51 17.74 13.60
CA GLU A 242 14.50 18.08 14.63
C GLU A 242 14.73 16.91 15.59
N ALA A 243 13.70 16.14 15.90
CA ALA A 243 13.81 14.93 16.73
C ALA A 243 14.63 13.83 16.03
N ALA A 244 14.44 13.67 14.70
CA ALA A 244 15.23 12.73 13.90
C ALA A 244 16.70 13.14 13.83
N VAL A 245 16.97 14.41 13.56
CA VAL A 245 18.34 14.97 13.49
C VAL A 245 19.04 14.85 14.85
N ALA A 246 18.34 15.19 15.94
CA ALA A 246 18.93 15.17 17.29
C ALA A 246 19.44 13.78 17.71
N ARG A 247 18.81 12.69 17.23
CA ARG A 247 19.26 11.32 17.50
C ARG A 247 20.17 10.74 16.40
N GLY A 248 20.54 11.52 15.38
CA GLY A 248 21.39 11.08 14.27
C GLY A 248 20.71 10.05 13.35
N ALA A 249 19.40 10.12 13.17
CA ALA A 249 18.65 9.19 12.33
C ALA A 249 19.08 9.35 10.84
N ARG A 250 19.14 8.22 10.13
CA ARG A 250 19.13 8.24 8.67
C ARG A 250 17.76 8.72 8.20
N ILE A 251 17.73 9.59 7.20
CA ILE A 251 16.50 10.12 6.59
C ILE A 251 16.41 9.62 5.15
N TYR A 252 15.33 8.91 4.82
CA TYR A 252 15.04 8.50 3.43
C TYR A 252 14.51 9.65 2.58
N GLY A 253 13.71 10.52 3.18
CA GLY A 253 13.10 11.67 2.55
C GLY A 253 12.18 12.41 3.50
N GLU A 254 11.78 13.61 3.10
CA GLU A 254 10.78 14.43 3.77
C GLU A 254 9.44 14.30 3.07
N LEU A 255 8.36 14.11 3.81
CA LEU A 255 7.00 14.22 3.30
C LEU A 255 6.63 15.70 3.23
N ILE A 256 6.75 16.29 2.04
CA ILE A 256 6.55 17.72 1.82
C ILE A 256 5.13 18.10 1.42
N GLY A 257 4.33 17.12 1.01
CA GLY A 257 2.94 17.35 0.64
C GLY A 257 2.11 16.08 0.68
N PHE A 258 0.86 16.24 1.03
CA PHE A 258 -0.17 15.21 0.88
C PHE A 258 -1.48 15.88 0.47
N GLY A 259 -2.32 15.13 -0.25
CA GLY A 259 -3.62 15.60 -0.70
C GLY A 259 -4.65 14.51 -0.61
N GLU A 260 -5.85 14.89 -0.23
CA GLU A 260 -6.98 13.98 -0.06
C GLU A 260 -8.21 14.57 -0.74
N SER A 261 -9.07 13.71 -1.30
CA SER A 261 -10.34 14.13 -1.87
C SER A 261 -11.37 13.00 -1.86
N GLY A 262 -12.63 13.36 -2.01
CA GLY A 262 -13.70 12.41 -2.30
C GLY A 262 -14.28 12.68 -3.68
N ASP A 263 -14.60 11.63 -4.44
CA ASP A 263 -15.21 11.75 -5.78
C ASP A 263 -16.68 12.22 -5.71
N ALA A 264 -17.41 11.77 -4.71
CA ALA A 264 -18.86 11.99 -4.57
C ALA A 264 -19.65 11.63 -5.87
N ASN A 265 -19.24 10.51 -6.53
CA ASN A 265 -19.75 10.11 -7.83
C ASN A 265 -20.41 8.72 -7.82
N HIS A 266 -19.63 7.67 -7.59
CA HIS A 266 -20.09 6.28 -7.64
C HIS A 266 -19.37 5.44 -6.59
N ILE A 267 -20.01 4.33 -6.15
CA ILE A 267 -19.45 3.51 -5.07
C ILE A 267 -18.16 2.78 -5.44
N THR A 268 -17.94 2.47 -6.73
CA THR A 268 -16.76 1.70 -7.19
C THR A 268 -16.06 2.30 -8.39
N THR A 269 -16.77 3.01 -9.28
CA THR A 269 -16.18 3.61 -10.49
C THR A 269 -15.59 4.98 -10.15
N PRO A 270 -14.36 5.28 -10.57
CA PRO A 270 -13.77 6.61 -10.40
C PRO A 270 -14.62 7.71 -11.05
N ALA A 271 -14.54 8.92 -10.52
CA ALA A 271 -15.17 10.07 -11.16
C ALA A 271 -14.67 10.25 -12.61
N PRO A 272 -15.54 10.63 -13.55
CA PRO A 272 -15.15 10.84 -14.95
C PRO A 272 -13.92 11.74 -15.05
N GLU A 273 -13.05 11.42 -16.00
CA GLU A 273 -11.80 12.15 -16.27
C GLU A 273 -10.85 12.23 -15.07
N GLY A 274 -11.05 11.41 -14.03
CA GLY A 274 -10.21 11.41 -12.83
C GLY A 274 -10.30 12.71 -12.02
N GLU A 275 -11.47 13.35 -12.00
CA GLU A 275 -11.66 14.67 -11.36
C GLU A 275 -11.25 14.67 -9.88
N GLY A 276 -11.67 13.65 -9.09
CA GLY A 276 -11.30 13.53 -7.69
C GLY A 276 -9.80 13.27 -7.50
N ALA A 277 -9.23 12.39 -8.31
CA ALA A 277 -7.79 12.11 -8.33
C ALA A 277 -6.98 13.38 -8.64
N TYR A 278 -7.43 14.17 -9.62
CA TYR A 278 -6.83 15.47 -9.92
C TYR A 278 -6.84 16.41 -8.72
N ARG A 279 -7.97 16.53 -8.00
CA ARG A 279 -8.06 17.40 -6.81
C ARG A 279 -7.10 16.96 -5.70
N ALA A 280 -6.96 15.65 -5.47
CA ALA A 280 -6.01 15.13 -4.50
C ALA A 280 -4.56 15.45 -4.89
N MET A 281 -4.18 15.21 -6.16
CA MET A 281 -2.86 15.58 -6.66
C MET A 281 -2.61 17.10 -6.58
N LYS A 282 -3.58 17.91 -6.95
CA LYS A 282 -3.46 19.37 -6.89
C LYS A 282 -3.29 19.87 -5.46
N ALA A 283 -4.02 19.29 -4.50
CA ALA A 283 -3.87 19.63 -3.09
C ALA A 283 -2.46 19.28 -2.57
N ALA A 284 -1.95 18.08 -2.89
CA ALA A 284 -0.61 17.66 -2.53
C ALA A 284 0.47 18.58 -3.13
N LEU A 285 0.37 18.89 -4.42
CA LEU A 285 1.30 19.80 -5.10
C LEU A 285 1.27 21.21 -4.49
N THR A 286 0.10 21.73 -4.21
CA THR A 286 -0.06 23.06 -3.60
C THR A 286 0.57 23.11 -2.20
N MET A 287 0.33 22.08 -1.37
CA MET A 287 0.95 21.96 -0.04
C MET A 287 2.47 21.89 -0.13
N ALA A 288 3.01 21.17 -1.11
CA ALA A 288 4.43 21.03 -1.36
C ALA A 288 5.09 22.26 -1.98
N GLY A 289 4.35 23.31 -2.33
CA GLY A 289 4.88 24.51 -3.01
C GLY A 289 5.07 24.33 -4.52
N ASN A 290 4.34 23.41 -5.13
CA ASN A 290 4.38 23.07 -6.56
C ASN A 290 5.80 22.74 -7.08
N PRO A 291 6.53 21.80 -6.46
CA PRO A 291 7.85 21.42 -6.90
C PRO A 291 7.82 20.74 -8.26
N LYS A 292 8.96 20.70 -8.95
CA LYS A 292 9.13 19.78 -10.06
C LYS A 292 9.14 18.34 -9.52
N VAL A 293 8.21 17.52 -9.96
CA VAL A 293 8.14 16.09 -9.65
C VAL A 293 8.96 15.33 -10.69
N ASP A 294 9.82 14.42 -10.25
CA ASP A 294 10.71 13.66 -11.13
C ASP A 294 10.16 12.27 -11.45
N TYR A 295 9.25 11.74 -10.61
CA TYR A 295 8.69 10.40 -10.75
C TYR A 295 7.33 10.29 -10.04
N ILE A 296 6.41 9.53 -10.63
CA ILE A 296 5.13 9.16 -10.02
C ILE A 296 5.03 7.65 -9.90
N ASN A 297 4.84 7.13 -8.68
CA ASN A 297 4.33 5.78 -8.46
C ASN A 297 2.80 5.86 -8.53
N ALA A 298 2.22 5.33 -9.60
CA ALA A 298 0.80 5.43 -9.88
C ALA A 298 -0.01 4.44 -9.05
N HIS A 299 -1.30 4.72 -8.91
CA HIS A 299 -2.26 3.71 -8.45
C HIS A 299 -2.32 2.54 -9.43
N GLY A 300 -2.50 2.79 -10.73
CA GLY A 300 -2.24 1.86 -11.83
C GLY A 300 -2.68 0.42 -11.57
N THR A 301 -3.98 0.17 -11.40
CA THR A 301 -4.53 -1.13 -10.96
C THR A 301 -4.67 -2.17 -12.05
N SER A 302 -4.39 -1.84 -13.31
CA SER A 302 -4.68 -2.69 -14.47
C SER A 302 -6.18 -2.86 -14.74
N THR A 303 -6.99 -1.92 -14.27
CA THR A 303 -8.41 -1.83 -14.62
C THR A 303 -8.60 -0.80 -15.74
N LYS A 304 -9.66 -0.99 -16.54
CA LYS A 304 -9.89 -0.14 -17.71
C LYS A 304 -10.03 1.33 -17.30
N TYR A 305 -10.93 1.63 -16.37
CA TYR A 305 -11.27 3.02 -16.03
C TYR A 305 -10.23 3.69 -15.12
N ASN A 306 -9.68 2.96 -14.13
CA ASN A 306 -8.68 3.57 -13.27
C ASN A 306 -7.48 4.07 -14.05
N ASP A 307 -6.89 3.23 -14.90
CA ASP A 307 -5.66 3.56 -15.60
C ASP A 307 -5.87 4.69 -16.62
N TRP A 308 -7.00 4.69 -17.29
CA TRP A 308 -7.39 5.77 -18.20
C TRP A 308 -7.60 7.09 -17.44
N TYR A 309 -8.44 7.09 -16.42
CA TYR A 309 -8.77 8.32 -15.67
C TYR A 309 -7.60 8.84 -14.85
N GLU A 310 -6.75 7.98 -14.32
CA GLU A 310 -5.50 8.40 -13.68
C GLU A 310 -4.56 9.09 -14.66
N THR A 311 -4.44 8.57 -15.87
CA THR A 311 -3.70 9.23 -16.99
C THR A 311 -4.23 10.63 -17.25
N MET A 312 -5.54 10.79 -17.35
CA MET A 312 -6.18 12.10 -17.57
C MET A 312 -5.93 13.05 -16.40
N ALA A 313 -6.07 12.55 -15.18
CA ALA A 313 -5.84 13.32 -13.96
C ALA A 313 -4.39 13.80 -13.84
N ILE A 314 -3.41 12.95 -14.16
CA ILE A 314 -1.99 13.32 -14.18
C ILE A 314 -1.73 14.41 -15.21
N LYS A 315 -2.20 14.26 -16.44
CA LYS A 315 -2.07 15.29 -17.49
C LYS A 315 -2.62 16.64 -17.02
N LYS A 316 -3.79 16.63 -16.40
CA LYS A 316 -4.44 17.85 -15.88
C LYS A 316 -3.65 18.47 -14.73
N ALA A 317 -3.13 17.64 -13.82
CA ALA A 317 -2.37 18.11 -12.66
C ALA A 317 -1.05 18.78 -13.05
N PHE A 318 -0.41 18.32 -14.12
CA PHE A 318 0.85 18.85 -14.62
C PHE A 318 0.73 19.81 -15.81
N GLY A 319 -0.51 20.14 -16.22
CA GLY A 319 -0.76 21.15 -17.25
C GLY A 319 -0.46 20.70 -18.69
N GLY A 320 -0.51 19.41 -18.97
CA GLY A 320 -0.31 18.80 -20.28
C GLY A 320 0.63 17.61 -20.27
N LYS A 321 0.51 16.76 -21.27
CA LYS A 321 1.30 15.54 -21.41
C LYS A 321 2.81 15.81 -21.38
N GLU A 322 3.23 16.88 -22.04
CA GLU A 322 4.62 17.30 -22.20
C GLU A 322 5.31 17.69 -20.88
N ASN A 323 4.52 17.99 -19.85
CA ASN A 323 5.00 18.38 -18.52
C ASN A 323 4.94 17.23 -17.52
N CYS A 324 4.37 16.08 -17.88
CA CYS A 324 4.23 14.94 -16.99
C CYS A 324 5.58 14.26 -16.72
N PRO A 325 5.92 13.95 -15.47
CA PRO A 325 7.07 13.11 -15.17
C PRO A 325 6.82 11.66 -15.64
N PRO A 326 7.89 10.83 -15.72
CA PRO A 326 7.71 9.39 -15.87
C PRO A 326 6.83 8.81 -14.76
N VAL A 327 6.00 7.84 -15.12
CA VAL A 327 5.01 7.19 -14.26
C VAL A 327 5.26 5.68 -14.28
N SER A 328 5.17 4.97 -13.17
CA SER A 328 5.09 3.52 -13.23
C SER A 328 4.12 2.96 -12.20
N SER A 329 3.56 1.79 -12.50
CA SER A 329 2.81 0.99 -11.54
C SER A 329 3.56 -0.29 -11.25
N THR A 330 3.79 -0.56 -9.98
CA THR A 330 4.43 -1.79 -9.50
C THR A 330 3.44 -2.92 -9.21
N LYS A 331 2.17 -2.71 -9.51
CA LYS A 331 1.11 -3.73 -9.35
C LYS A 331 1.17 -4.87 -10.38
N GLY A 332 2.00 -4.74 -11.41
CA GLY A 332 2.38 -5.86 -12.25
C GLY A 332 3.15 -6.93 -11.48
N GLN A 333 4.01 -6.50 -10.55
CA GLN A 333 4.85 -7.37 -9.73
C GLN A 333 4.15 -7.81 -8.44
N THR A 334 3.62 -6.86 -7.66
CA THR A 334 3.05 -7.11 -6.32
C THR A 334 1.57 -7.44 -6.33
N ALA A 335 0.88 -7.30 -7.47
CA ALA A 335 -0.57 -7.21 -7.56
C ALA A 335 -1.14 -6.05 -6.73
N HIS A 336 -2.44 -6.01 -6.54
CA HIS A 336 -3.11 -4.97 -5.77
C HIS A 336 -3.36 -5.45 -4.34
N CYS A 337 -2.56 -4.96 -3.40
CA CYS A 337 -2.67 -5.32 -1.98
C CYS A 337 -3.73 -4.50 -1.22
N LEU A 338 -4.74 -3.96 -1.91
CA LEU A 338 -5.89 -3.25 -1.35
C LEU A 338 -5.46 -2.17 -0.34
N GLY A 339 -5.87 -2.28 0.93
CA GLY A 339 -5.57 -1.30 1.96
C GLY A 339 -4.08 -1.20 2.35
N ALA A 340 -3.27 -2.20 2.02
CA ALA A 340 -1.82 -2.16 2.18
C ALA A 340 -1.10 -1.44 1.04
N ALA A 341 -1.74 -1.31 -0.13
CA ALA A 341 -1.09 -0.84 -1.36
C ALA A 341 -0.38 0.51 -1.19
N GLY A 342 -1.05 1.50 -0.59
CA GLY A 342 -0.48 2.84 -0.43
C GLY A 342 0.76 2.86 0.47
N ALA A 343 0.81 2.05 1.52
CA ALA A 343 1.99 1.93 2.39
C ALA A 343 3.14 1.21 1.68
N ILE A 344 2.87 0.11 0.99
CA ILE A 344 3.85 -0.63 0.17
C ILE A 344 4.44 0.31 -0.90
N GLU A 345 3.60 1.05 -1.61
CA GLU A 345 4.03 1.95 -2.68
C GLU A 345 4.77 3.18 -2.18
N ALA A 346 4.45 3.68 -0.98
CA ALA A 346 5.26 4.70 -0.32
C ALA A 346 6.68 4.20 -0.02
N VAL A 347 6.82 2.96 0.47
CA VAL A 347 8.13 2.31 0.67
C VAL A 347 8.86 2.18 -0.66
N ILE A 348 8.22 1.66 -1.70
CA ILE A 348 8.82 1.52 -3.04
C ILE A 348 9.27 2.88 -3.59
N THR A 349 8.46 3.92 -3.44
CA THR A 349 8.77 5.28 -3.89
C THR A 349 10.03 5.82 -3.21
N LEU A 350 10.15 5.66 -1.89
CA LEU A 350 11.33 6.09 -1.13
C LEU A 350 12.58 5.26 -1.47
N MET A 351 12.42 3.95 -1.72
CA MET A 351 13.52 3.11 -2.21
C MET A 351 13.99 3.54 -3.61
N ALA A 352 13.07 3.87 -4.51
CA ALA A 352 13.39 4.40 -5.84
C ALA A 352 14.17 5.72 -5.75
N MET A 353 13.75 6.62 -4.84
CA MET A 353 14.47 7.86 -4.56
C MET A 353 15.88 7.61 -3.99
N ARG A 354 16.00 6.67 -3.04
CA ARG A 354 17.29 6.29 -2.43
C ARG A 354 18.28 5.83 -3.48
N ASP A 355 17.84 4.91 -4.35
CA ASP A 355 18.72 4.23 -5.29
C ASP A 355 18.85 4.94 -6.65
N GLY A 356 17.99 5.94 -6.92
CA GLY A 356 17.98 6.65 -8.21
C GLY A 356 17.55 5.74 -9.37
N ILE A 357 16.56 4.89 -9.13
CA ILE A 357 16.05 3.94 -10.14
C ILE A 357 14.52 3.94 -10.11
N MET A 358 13.91 4.20 -11.25
CA MET A 358 12.45 4.08 -11.43
C MET A 358 12.08 2.63 -11.68
N PRO A 359 11.18 2.03 -10.86
CA PRO A 359 10.67 0.69 -11.12
C PRO A 359 9.91 0.61 -12.45
N PRO A 360 9.97 -0.52 -13.16
CA PRO A 360 9.24 -0.67 -14.42
C PRO A 360 7.76 -0.95 -14.20
N THR A 361 6.94 -0.51 -15.16
CA THR A 361 5.61 -1.09 -15.40
C THR A 361 5.79 -2.32 -16.28
N ILE A 362 5.63 -3.51 -15.73
CA ILE A 362 5.77 -4.75 -16.50
C ILE A 362 4.51 -5.09 -17.29
N ASN A 363 4.64 -6.00 -18.26
CA ASN A 363 3.55 -6.43 -19.15
C ASN A 363 2.97 -5.29 -20.03
N TYR A 364 3.74 -4.24 -20.27
CA TYR A 364 3.36 -3.19 -21.19
C TYR A 364 3.76 -3.58 -22.62
N GLU A 365 2.86 -4.27 -23.32
CA GLU A 365 3.10 -4.85 -24.65
C GLU A 365 2.31 -4.12 -25.73
N ASN A 366 1.11 -3.65 -25.40
CA ASN A 366 0.18 -3.02 -26.33
C ASN A 366 -0.16 -1.60 -25.86
N PRO A 367 0.40 -0.56 -26.50
CA PRO A 367 0.06 0.82 -26.18
C PRO A 367 -1.44 1.09 -26.28
N ASP A 368 -1.99 1.76 -25.27
CA ASP A 368 -3.38 2.22 -25.25
C ASP A 368 -3.41 3.71 -25.63
N PRO A 369 -4.17 4.12 -26.67
CA PRO A 369 -4.29 5.52 -27.05
C PRO A 369 -4.79 6.43 -25.93
N ASP A 370 -5.58 5.90 -25.00
CA ASP A 370 -6.12 6.63 -23.85
C ASP A 370 -5.13 6.72 -22.68
N CYS A 371 -4.08 5.89 -22.71
CA CYS A 371 -3.00 5.86 -21.73
C CYS A 371 -1.66 6.12 -22.42
N ASP A 372 -1.36 7.40 -22.70
CA ASP A 372 -0.29 7.83 -23.60
C ASP A 372 0.87 8.54 -22.92
N LEU A 373 1.09 8.31 -21.61
CA LEU A 373 2.24 8.83 -20.86
C LEU A 373 3.46 7.90 -21.00
N ASP A 374 4.58 8.32 -20.42
CA ASP A 374 5.76 7.46 -20.23
C ASP A 374 5.58 6.62 -18.96
N TYR A 375 5.29 5.35 -19.14
CA TYR A 375 5.03 4.43 -18.02
C TYR A 375 6.25 3.62 -17.57
N VAL A 376 7.46 4.00 -17.95
CA VAL A 376 8.70 3.23 -17.68
C VAL A 376 8.51 1.75 -18.08
N PRO A 377 8.28 1.46 -19.38
CA PRO A 377 7.80 0.14 -19.79
C PRO A 377 8.86 -0.95 -19.62
N ASN A 378 8.49 -2.02 -18.95
CA ASN A 378 9.13 -3.33 -18.85
C ASN A 378 10.54 -3.39 -18.24
N THR A 379 11.31 -2.32 -18.27
CA THR A 379 12.69 -2.28 -17.71
C THR A 379 12.86 -1.09 -16.78
N PRO A 380 13.59 -1.25 -15.65
CA PRO A 380 13.85 -0.14 -14.75
C PRO A 380 14.70 0.93 -15.45
N ARG A 381 14.59 2.16 -14.97
CA ARG A 381 15.32 3.31 -15.53
C ARG A 381 16.07 4.05 -14.46
N GLU A 382 17.38 4.19 -14.62
CA GLU A 382 18.19 5.09 -13.79
C GLU A 382 17.77 6.54 -13.99
N ALA A 383 17.60 7.25 -12.89
CA ALA A 383 17.25 8.67 -12.91
C ALA A 383 17.59 9.35 -11.57
N LYS A 384 17.88 10.65 -11.62
CA LYS A 384 17.95 11.46 -10.41
C LYS A 384 16.53 11.79 -9.96
N ILE A 385 16.10 11.23 -8.83
CA ILE A 385 14.75 11.41 -8.27
C ILE A 385 14.88 12.25 -6.99
N GLU A 386 14.69 13.55 -7.09
CA GLU A 386 14.71 14.47 -5.94
C GLU A 386 13.33 14.60 -5.30
N VAL A 387 12.28 14.60 -6.12
CA VAL A 387 10.89 14.67 -5.68
C VAL A 387 10.08 13.59 -6.36
N ALA A 388 9.35 12.81 -5.58
CA ALA A 388 8.48 11.76 -6.09
C ALA A 388 7.08 11.82 -5.49
N MET A 389 6.09 11.42 -6.29
CA MET A 389 4.68 11.37 -5.93
C MET A 389 4.21 9.91 -5.87
N SER A 390 3.33 9.58 -4.92
CA SER A 390 2.64 8.29 -4.85
C SER A 390 1.13 8.50 -4.79
N ASN A 391 0.37 7.82 -5.66
CA ASN A 391 -1.07 7.96 -5.81
C ASN A 391 -1.82 6.72 -5.33
N SER A 392 -2.94 6.91 -4.66
CA SER A 392 -3.87 5.84 -4.28
C SER A 392 -5.32 6.31 -4.43
N PHE A 393 -6.13 5.52 -5.15
CA PHE A 393 -7.54 5.83 -5.41
C PHE A 393 -8.39 4.61 -5.05
N GLY A 394 -9.34 4.77 -4.13
CA GLY A 394 -10.09 3.66 -3.54
C GLY A 394 -11.57 3.67 -3.90
N PHE A 395 -12.21 2.50 -3.75
CA PHE A 395 -13.66 2.39 -3.78
C PHE A 395 -14.28 3.31 -2.74
N GLY A 396 -15.48 3.81 -3.03
CA GLY A 396 -16.11 4.91 -2.28
C GLY A 396 -15.64 6.29 -2.74
N GLY A 397 -14.76 6.35 -3.75
CA GLY A 397 -14.21 7.60 -4.30
C GLY A 397 -13.22 8.26 -3.34
N THR A 398 -12.50 7.48 -2.55
CA THR A 398 -11.49 8.00 -1.61
C THR A 398 -10.14 8.08 -2.31
N ASN A 399 -9.55 9.27 -2.37
CA ASN A 399 -8.29 9.53 -3.05
C ASN A 399 -7.24 10.06 -2.08
N GLY A 400 -6.01 9.58 -2.19
CA GLY A 400 -4.85 10.01 -1.41
C GLY A 400 -3.60 10.13 -2.27
N VAL A 401 -2.82 11.16 -2.04
CA VAL A 401 -1.56 11.46 -2.74
C VAL A 401 -0.52 11.90 -1.74
N LEU A 402 0.70 11.38 -1.90
CA LEU A 402 1.87 11.75 -1.09
C LEU A 402 2.96 12.31 -2.00
N ILE A 403 3.70 13.30 -1.51
CA ILE A 403 4.89 13.85 -2.18
C ILE A 403 6.08 13.82 -1.23
N PHE A 404 7.10 13.09 -1.62
CA PHE A 404 8.38 12.99 -0.90
C PHE A 404 9.47 13.77 -1.61
N LYS A 405 10.40 14.31 -0.83
CA LYS A 405 11.59 15.03 -1.31
C LYS A 405 12.83 14.52 -0.59
N LYS A 406 13.93 14.36 -1.30
CA LYS A 406 15.25 14.13 -0.69
C LYS A 406 15.65 15.28 0.24
N VAL A 407 16.31 14.95 1.34
CA VAL A 407 16.82 15.89 2.34
C VAL A 407 18.35 15.99 2.23
#